data_65ec1405a8baee1ed848ec8a805e95d9
#
_entry.id   65ec1405a8baee1ed848ec8a805e95d9
#
_cell.length_a   1.000
_cell.length_b   1.000
_cell.length_c   1.000
_cell.angle_alpha   90.00
_cell.angle_beta   90.00
_cell.angle_gamma   90.00
#
_symmetry.space_group_name_H-M   'P 1'
#
loop_
_entity.id
_entity.type
_entity.pdbx_description
1 polymer ?
#
loop_
_entity_poly.entity_id
_entity_poly.type
_entity_poly.pdbx_seq_one_letter_code
_entity_poly.pdbx_strand_id
1 'polypeptide(L)'
;MRFYSDKQFVKAFVEMNALRKNEQLCDVILEVEGQRVPAHRIVLASLSEYFRAMFTGEMAESKQKVVTINGIEEASLKNLVEYAYTATIEVSEENVQSILPAASVLQFEEVKRACSEFLRRQLDADNCLGIKVFAEVHGCNDLKVAATVFSSRYFSQVRKREEFLKLSLDEIQAFLSNDQLNVKSEFEVYEAALEWLLHKENRAQHLYEILKFVRLPLLSAKELLRSVGQNQLVVSNPQCVELFVEAVQCHMLPESSSKVTVARSSRIL
;
A
#
# COMPACT_ATOMS: atom_id res chain seq x y z
N MET A 1 37.39 -37.19 -8.56
CA MET A 1 36.66 -36.76 -7.36
C MET A 1 36.34 -35.28 -7.48
N ARG A 2 35.07 -34.89 -7.32
CA ARG A 2 34.66 -33.46 -7.35
C ARG A 2 34.41 -33.06 -5.90
N PHE A 3 35.14 -32.05 -5.40
CA PHE A 3 34.96 -31.51 -4.06
C PHE A 3 34.18 -30.20 -4.14
N TYR A 4 33.17 -30.03 -3.29
CA TYR A 4 32.37 -28.81 -3.17
C TYR A 4 32.39 -28.33 -1.70
N SER A 5 32.62 -27.05 -1.48
CA SER A 5 32.61 -26.45 -0.15
C SER A 5 31.75 -25.18 -0.16
N ASP A 6 30.56 -25.25 0.41
CA ASP A 6 29.65 -24.14 0.66
C ASP A 6 30.23 -23.12 1.67
N LYS A 7 30.98 -23.58 2.64
CA LYS A 7 31.67 -22.76 3.65
C LYS A 7 32.62 -21.74 3.06
N GLN A 8 33.19 -22.03 1.87
CA GLN A 8 34.13 -21.11 1.21
C GLN A 8 33.47 -19.82 0.77
N PHE A 9 32.21 -19.85 0.28
CA PHE A 9 31.47 -18.65 -0.12
C PHE A 9 31.19 -17.77 1.09
N VAL A 10 30.69 -18.35 2.19
CA VAL A 10 30.44 -17.62 3.44
C VAL A 10 31.73 -16.97 3.96
N LYS A 11 32.83 -17.72 4.01
CA LYS A 11 34.13 -17.18 4.44
C LYS A 11 34.59 -16.04 3.55
N ALA A 12 34.45 -16.13 2.23
CA ALA A 12 34.85 -15.08 1.32
C ALA A 12 34.09 -13.77 1.59
N PHE A 13 32.78 -13.82 1.82
CA PHE A 13 31.98 -12.63 2.13
C PHE A 13 32.30 -12.05 3.49
N VAL A 14 32.57 -12.88 4.51
CA VAL A 14 33.03 -12.43 5.83
C VAL A 14 34.35 -11.66 5.70
N GLU A 15 35.33 -12.19 4.96
CA GLU A 15 36.62 -11.51 4.73
C GLU A 15 36.45 -10.23 3.90
N MET A 16 35.61 -10.23 2.86
CA MET A 16 35.32 -9.00 2.08
C MET A 16 34.68 -7.92 2.97
N ASN A 17 33.80 -8.29 3.92
CA ASN A 17 33.23 -7.35 4.86
C ASN A 17 34.28 -6.80 5.85
N ALA A 18 35.21 -7.65 6.31
CA ALA A 18 36.33 -7.22 7.14
C ALA A 18 37.23 -6.22 6.41
N LEU A 19 37.57 -6.50 5.14
CA LEU A 19 38.33 -5.57 4.28
C LEU A 19 37.58 -4.24 4.10
N ARG A 20 36.28 -4.27 3.83
CA ARG A 20 35.44 -3.08 3.72
C ARG A 20 35.48 -2.23 5.00
N LYS A 21 35.27 -2.86 6.17
CA LYS A 21 35.27 -2.18 7.47
C LYS A 21 36.61 -1.53 7.80
N ASN A 22 37.70 -2.08 7.27
CA ASN A 22 39.05 -1.53 7.36
C ASN A 22 39.42 -0.61 6.19
N GLU A 23 38.46 -0.25 5.33
CA GLU A 23 38.61 0.58 4.11
C GLU A 23 39.66 0.03 3.12
N GLN A 24 39.92 -1.28 3.18
CA GLN A 24 40.89 -1.94 2.32
C GLN A 24 40.22 -2.44 1.05
N LEU A 25 40.90 -2.24 -0.08
CA LEU A 25 40.45 -2.61 -1.43
C LEU A 25 39.11 -2.00 -1.85
N CYS A 26 38.58 -1.02 -1.10
CA CYS A 26 37.37 -0.30 -1.46
C CYS A 26 37.63 0.58 -2.71
N ASP A 27 36.86 0.35 -3.76
CA ASP A 27 36.94 1.05 -5.04
C ASP A 27 35.82 2.08 -5.25
N VAL A 28 34.90 2.18 -4.30
CA VAL A 28 33.84 3.19 -4.26
C VAL A 28 33.54 3.64 -2.81
N ILE A 29 33.17 4.91 -2.69
CA ILE A 29 32.61 5.48 -1.46
C ILE A 29 31.24 6.01 -1.81
N LEU A 30 30.21 5.49 -1.16
CA LEU A 30 28.86 6.03 -1.24
C LEU A 30 28.73 7.18 -0.24
N GLU A 31 28.31 8.34 -0.70
CA GLU A 31 28.09 9.53 0.15
C GLU A 31 26.60 9.80 0.25
N VAL A 32 26.08 9.89 1.46
CA VAL A 32 24.68 10.20 1.77
C VAL A 32 24.65 11.12 2.98
N GLU A 33 23.92 12.23 2.90
CA GLU A 33 23.80 13.21 4.01
C GLU A 33 25.16 13.64 4.61
N GLY A 34 26.21 13.70 3.78
CA GLY A 34 27.58 14.05 4.19
C GLY A 34 28.36 12.91 4.88
N GLN A 35 27.75 11.75 5.05
CA GLN A 35 28.41 10.54 5.57
C GLN A 35 28.97 9.68 4.45
N ARG A 36 30.08 9.01 4.73
CA ARG A 36 30.79 8.18 3.75
C ARG A 36 30.73 6.71 4.12
N VAL A 37 30.27 5.89 3.17
CA VAL A 37 30.16 4.44 3.32
C VAL A 37 31.08 3.79 2.28
N PRO A 38 32.27 3.28 2.67
CA PRO A 38 33.16 2.58 1.77
C PRO A 38 32.56 1.22 1.36
N ALA A 39 32.78 0.84 0.08
CA ALA A 39 32.26 -0.40 -0.46
C ALA A 39 33.10 -0.91 -1.62
N HIS A 40 32.79 -2.14 -2.08
CA HIS A 40 33.33 -2.73 -3.31
C HIS A 40 32.24 -2.76 -4.37
N ARG A 41 32.47 -2.14 -5.52
CA ARG A 41 31.54 -2.05 -6.66
C ARG A 41 31.00 -3.42 -7.04
N ILE A 42 31.87 -4.42 -7.12
CA ILE A 42 31.49 -5.77 -7.52
C ILE A 42 30.46 -6.37 -6.57
N VAL A 43 30.58 -6.15 -5.25
CA VAL A 43 29.64 -6.67 -4.26
C VAL A 43 28.29 -6.00 -4.42
N LEU A 44 28.25 -4.67 -4.50
CA LEU A 44 27.00 -3.94 -4.68
C LEU A 44 26.32 -4.27 -6.02
N ALA A 45 27.08 -4.31 -7.11
CA ALA A 45 26.55 -4.60 -8.45
C ALA A 45 26.06 -6.06 -8.59
N SER A 46 26.54 -6.98 -7.76
CA SER A 46 26.07 -8.38 -7.78
C SER A 46 24.69 -8.57 -7.15
N LEU A 47 24.25 -7.63 -6.31
CA LEU A 47 23.01 -7.74 -5.52
C LEU A 47 21.96 -6.68 -5.86
N SER A 48 22.36 -5.61 -6.56
CA SER A 48 21.50 -4.49 -6.93
C SER A 48 21.66 -4.15 -8.40
N GLU A 49 20.56 -4.22 -9.14
CA GLU A 49 20.53 -3.80 -10.55
C GLU A 49 20.80 -2.28 -10.68
N TYR A 50 20.41 -1.47 -9.70
CA TYR A 50 20.73 -0.05 -9.66
C TYR A 50 22.25 0.18 -9.64
N PHE A 51 22.97 -0.47 -8.73
CA PHE A 51 24.43 -0.37 -8.66
C PHE A 51 25.11 -1.05 -9.85
N ARG A 52 24.55 -2.12 -10.37
CA ARG A 52 25.06 -2.76 -11.59
C ARG A 52 25.02 -1.80 -12.76
N ALA A 53 23.85 -1.20 -13.03
CA ALA A 53 23.71 -0.23 -14.11
C ALA A 53 24.62 0.98 -13.93
N MET A 54 24.74 1.50 -12.71
CA MET A 54 25.60 2.62 -12.37
C MET A 54 27.09 2.33 -12.62
N PHE A 55 27.59 1.16 -12.21
CA PHE A 55 29.03 0.88 -12.24
C PHE A 55 29.51 0.23 -13.53
N THR A 56 28.62 -0.43 -14.30
CA THR A 56 28.98 -1.06 -15.59
C THR A 56 28.56 -0.24 -16.80
N GLY A 57 27.74 0.82 -16.59
CA GLY A 57 27.31 1.72 -17.65
C GLY A 57 28.36 2.78 -18.03
N GLU A 58 28.04 3.58 -19.03
CA GLU A 58 28.88 4.72 -19.51
C GLU A 58 28.64 6.00 -18.67
N MET A 59 27.95 5.92 -17.55
CA MET A 59 27.66 7.06 -16.67
C MET A 59 28.92 7.59 -16.00
N ALA A 60 28.92 8.88 -15.63
CA ALA A 60 30.05 9.53 -14.95
C ALA A 60 30.41 8.82 -13.63
N GLU A 61 29.39 8.34 -12.90
CA GLU A 61 29.50 7.62 -11.64
C GLU A 61 30.31 6.31 -11.75
N SER A 62 30.34 5.70 -12.96
CA SER A 62 31.14 4.49 -13.20
C SER A 62 32.65 4.70 -13.00
N LYS A 63 33.13 5.94 -13.11
CA LYS A 63 34.53 6.32 -12.97
C LYS A 63 34.86 7.11 -11.70
N GLN A 64 33.82 7.58 -10.97
CA GLN A 64 34.00 8.41 -9.79
C GLN A 64 34.29 7.54 -8.56
N LYS A 65 35.27 7.94 -7.75
CA LYS A 65 35.59 7.25 -6.48
C LYS A 65 34.51 7.51 -5.40
N VAL A 66 33.90 8.69 -5.42
CA VAL A 66 32.83 9.09 -4.50
C VAL A 66 31.54 9.25 -5.32
N VAL A 67 30.48 8.57 -4.90
CA VAL A 67 29.15 8.60 -5.55
C VAL A 67 28.14 9.07 -4.52
N THR A 68 27.47 10.19 -4.79
CA THR A 68 26.43 10.73 -3.92
C THR A 68 25.11 10.03 -4.17
N ILE A 69 24.49 9.50 -3.11
CA ILE A 69 23.16 8.88 -3.11
C ILE A 69 22.19 9.86 -2.49
N ASN A 70 21.16 10.27 -3.24
CA ASN A 70 20.18 11.24 -2.79
C ASN A 70 18.84 10.58 -2.44
N GLY A 71 18.09 11.18 -1.49
CA GLY A 71 16.73 10.76 -1.16
C GLY A 71 16.65 9.46 -0.35
N ILE A 72 17.73 9.06 0.29
CA ILE A 72 17.83 7.89 1.17
C ILE A 72 18.48 8.34 2.48
N GLU A 73 17.97 7.86 3.60
CA GLU A 73 18.57 8.11 4.92
C GLU A 73 19.89 7.34 5.09
N GLU A 74 20.85 7.94 5.79
CA GLU A 74 22.15 7.33 6.09
C GLU A 74 22.03 5.92 6.68
N ALA A 75 21.17 5.78 7.71
CA ALA A 75 20.98 4.51 8.40
C ALA A 75 20.47 3.40 7.45
N SER A 76 19.55 3.73 6.55
CA SER A 76 19.02 2.81 5.57
C SER A 76 20.08 2.38 4.55
N LEU A 77 20.89 3.31 4.05
CA LEU A 77 21.99 2.97 3.14
C LEU A 77 23.01 2.06 3.84
N LYS A 78 23.40 2.36 5.08
CA LYS A 78 24.34 1.52 5.87
C LYS A 78 23.80 0.11 6.06
N ASN A 79 22.50 -0.03 6.39
CA ASN A 79 21.84 -1.32 6.56
C ASN A 79 21.84 -2.14 5.25
N LEU A 80 21.56 -1.50 4.10
CA LEU A 80 21.56 -2.16 2.81
C LEU A 80 22.98 -2.56 2.37
N VAL A 81 23.98 -1.70 2.64
CA VAL A 81 25.38 -2.05 2.38
C VAL A 81 25.82 -3.20 3.28
N GLU A 82 25.52 -3.17 4.59
CA GLU A 82 25.85 -4.30 5.50
C GLU A 82 25.15 -5.58 5.03
N TYR A 83 23.88 -5.50 4.64
CA TYR A 83 23.15 -6.64 4.05
C TYR A 83 23.89 -7.23 2.85
N ALA A 84 24.45 -6.39 1.97
CA ALA A 84 25.17 -6.85 0.78
C ALA A 84 26.38 -7.74 1.11
N TYR A 85 26.97 -7.61 2.29
CA TYR A 85 28.11 -8.43 2.72
C TYR A 85 27.73 -9.57 3.66
N THR A 86 26.61 -9.44 4.39
CA THR A 86 26.26 -10.39 5.46
C THR A 86 25.04 -11.23 5.14
N ALA A 87 24.27 -10.86 4.10
CA ALA A 87 22.96 -11.42 3.77
C ALA A 87 21.95 -11.36 4.95
N THR A 88 22.20 -10.47 5.92
CA THR A 88 21.35 -10.32 7.10
C THR A 88 20.90 -8.86 7.24
N ILE A 89 19.61 -8.65 7.46
CA ILE A 89 19.02 -7.35 7.74
C ILE A 89 17.97 -7.50 8.83
N GLU A 90 17.96 -6.58 9.78
CA GLU A 90 16.93 -6.51 10.81
C GLU A 90 15.85 -5.53 10.37
N VAL A 91 14.60 -5.99 10.27
CA VAL A 91 13.43 -5.19 9.93
C VAL A 91 12.54 -5.10 11.15
N SER A 92 12.25 -3.86 11.57
CA SER A 92 11.40 -3.54 12.72
C SER A 92 10.37 -2.46 12.36
N GLU A 93 9.43 -2.19 13.26
CA GLU A 93 8.44 -1.11 13.09
C GLU A 93 9.12 0.27 12.98
N GLU A 94 10.26 0.44 13.64
CA GLU A 94 11.00 1.70 13.68
C GLU A 94 11.72 2.00 12.36
N ASN A 95 12.16 0.96 11.62
CA ASN A 95 13.03 1.14 10.46
C ASN A 95 12.40 0.72 9.12
N VAL A 96 11.30 -0.03 9.11
CA VAL A 96 10.70 -0.53 7.87
C VAL A 96 10.27 0.59 6.93
N GLN A 97 9.83 1.73 7.49
CA GLN A 97 9.37 2.88 6.72
C GLN A 97 10.51 3.61 5.99
N SER A 98 11.75 3.46 6.43
CA SER A 98 12.93 4.02 5.75
C SER A 98 13.68 2.97 4.93
N ILE A 99 13.77 1.72 5.39
CA ILE A 99 14.46 0.64 4.67
C ILE A 99 13.72 0.26 3.38
N LEU A 100 12.38 0.12 3.39
CA LEU A 100 11.63 -0.31 2.21
C LEU A 100 11.76 0.69 1.04
N PRO A 101 11.59 2.02 1.23
CA PRO A 101 11.86 3.01 0.17
C PRO A 101 13.29 2.93 -0.36
N ALA A 102 14.28 2.85 0.53
CA ALA A 102 15.68 2.73 0.15
C ALA A 102 15.95 1.45 -0.66
N ALA A 103 15.43 0.32 -0.22
CA ALA A 103 15.54 -0.95 -0.94
C ALA A 103 14.83 -0.90 -2.31
N SER A 104 13.70 -0.18 -2.41
CA SER A 104 12.99 0.02 -3.67
C SER A 104 13.80 0.86 -4.65
N VAL A 105 14.36 2.00 -4.21
CA VAL A 105 15.17 2.90 -5.05
C VAL A 105 16.47 2.22 -5.47
N LEU A 106 17.17 1.59 -4.54
CA LEU A 106 18.44 0.90 -4.80
C LEU A 106 18.26 -0.52 -5.35
N GLN A 107 17.04 -0.96 -5.61
CA GLN A 107 16.71 -2.27 -6.20
C GLN A 107 17.34 -3.47 -5.46
N PHE A 108 17.21 -3.47 -4.12
CA PHE A 108 17.50 -4.62 -3.28
C PHE A 108 16.23 -5.46 -3.11
N GLU A 109 15.88 -6.26 -4.12
CA GLU A 109 14.57 -6.95 -4.19
C GLU A 109 14.29 -7.89 -3.02
N GLU A 110 15.31 -8.60 -2.51
CA GLU A 110 15.15 -9.49 -1.36
C GLU A 110 14.81 -8.72 -0.08
N VAL A 111 15.44 -7.56 0.13
CA VAL A 111 15.15 -6.70 1.28
C VAL A 111 13.76 -6.08 1.15
N LYS A 112 13.41 -5.60 -0.05
CA LYS A 112 12.07 -5.08 -0.36
C LYS A 112 10.99 -6.13 -0.05
N ARG A 113 11.23 -7.40 -0.45
CA ARG A 113 10.34 -8.52 -0.16
C ARG A 113 10.24 -8.80 1.35
N ALA A 114 11.36 -8.79 2.07
CA ALA A 114 11.37 -8.99 3.52
C ALA A 114 10.59 -7.88 4.26
N CYS A 115 10.77 -6.62 3.89
CA CYS A 115 10.01 -5.49 4.44
C CYS A 115 8.50 -5.61 4.13
N SER A 116 8.15 -6.00 2.90
CA SER A 116 6.75 -6.22 2.50
C SER A 116 6.10 -7.34 3.30
N GLU A 117 6.81 -8.44 3.52
CA GLU A 117 6.32 -9.55 4.35
C GLU A 117 6.18 -9.14 5.83
N PHE A 118 7.10 -8.35 6.36
CA PHE A 118 6.99 -7.78 7.70
C PHE A 118 5.71 -6.93 7.82
N LEU A 119 5.51 -5.95 6.92
CA LEU A 119 4.32 -5.09 6.93
C LEU A 119 3.02 -5.87 6.73
N ARG A 120 3.05 -6.92 5.91
CA ARG A 120 1.89 -7.81 5.72
C ARG A 120 1.45 -8.49 7.02
N ARG A 121 2.39 -8.86 7.88
CA ARG A 121 2.10 -9.47 9.20
C ARG A 121 1.60 -8.46 10.22
N GLN A 122 1.89 -7.18 10.03
CA GLN A 122 1.46 -6.08 10.90
C GLN A 122 0.15 -5.41 10.46
N LEU A 123 -0.53 -5.94 9.42
CA LEU A 123 -1.79 -5.39 8.96
C LEU A 123 -2.86 -5.45 10.05
N ASP A 124 -3.44 -4.30 10.34
CA ASP A 124 -4.60 -4.15 11.22
C ASP A 124 -5.60 -3.11 10.67
N ALA A 125 -6.69 -2.88 11.40
CA ALA A 125 -7.73 -1.96 10.96
C ALA A 125 -7.31 -0.47 11.02
N ASP A 126 -6.29 -0.14 11.81
CA ASP A 126 -5.81 1.22 11.98
C ASP A 126 -4.77 1.62 10.93
N ASN A 127 -4.04 0.65 10.34
CA ASN A 127 -2.90 0.89 9.45
C ASN A 127 -3.07 0.38 8.01
N CYS A 128 -4.08 -0.45 7.73
CA CYS A 128 -4.16 -1.16 6.45
C CYS A 128 -4.32 -0.23 5.24
N LEU A 129 -4.99 0.92 5.38
CA LEU A 129 -5.16 1.87 4.29
C LEU A 129 -3.87 2.65 4.04
N GLY A 130 -3.15 3.05 5.09
CA GLY A 130 -1.83 3.66 5.00
C GLY A 130 -0.80 2.72 4.37
N ILE A 131 -0.77 1.45 4.80
CA ILE A 131 0.12 0.43 4.21
C ILE A 131 -0.22 0.18 2.73
N LYS A 132 -1.50 0.21 2.33
CA LYS A 132 -1.91 0.10 0.92
C LYS A 132 -1.30 1.21 0.07
N VAL A 133 -1.43 2.46 0.51
CA VAL A 133 -0.86 3.63 -0.19
C VAL A 133 0.67 3.55 -0.24
N PHE A 134 1.30 3.22 0.89
CA PHE A 134 2.75 3.04 0.98
C PHE A 134 3.27 1.96 0.03
N ALA A 135 2.57 0.82 -0.04
CA ALA A 135 2.90 -0.27 -0.96
C ALA A 135 2.77 0.16 -2.43
N GLU A 136 1.76 0.96 -2.76
CA GLU A 136 1.54 1.48 -4.11
C GLU A 136 2.68 2.41 -4.55
N VAL A 137 3.05 3.37 -3.69
CA VAL A 137 4.14 4.32 -3.95
C VAL A 137 5.47 3.60 -4.20
N HIS A 138 5.74 2.52 -3.47
CA HIS A 138 7.02 1.78 -3.58
C HIS A 138 6.96 0.55 -4.48
N GLY A 139 5.86 0.36 -5.25
CA GLY A 139 5.72 -0.73 -6.21
C GLY A 139 5.72 -2.12 -5.56
N CYS A 140 5.16 -2.25 -4.33
CA CYS A 140 5.02 -3.51 -3.61
C CYS A 140 3.62 -4.11 -3.87
N ASN A 141 3.41 -4.65 -5.09
CA ASN A 141 2.08 -5.08 -5.55
C ASN A 141 1.45 -6.14 -4.64
N ASP A 142 2.21 -7.13 -4.18
CA ASP A 142 1.70 -8.20 -3.31
C ASP A 142 1.22 -7.64 -1.96
N LEU A 143 1.95 -6.67 -1.39
CA LEU A 143 1.55 -5.99 -0.17
C LEU A 143 0.30 -5.12 -0.39
N LYS A 144 0.24 -4.37 -1.51
CA LYS A 144 -0.95 -3.60 -1.89
C LYS A 144 -2.19 -4.48 -1.99
N VAL A 145 -2.08 -5.63 -2.65
CA VAL A 145 -3.18 -6.61 -2.77
C VAL A 145 -3.58 -7.13 -1.38
N ALA A 146 -2.61 -7.52 -0.55
CA ALA A 146 -2.87 -8.03 0.80
C ALA A 146 -3.59 -6.97 1.67
N ALA A 147 -3.14 -5.71 1.64
CA ALA A 147 -3.79 -4.62 2.37
C ALA A 147 -5.21 -4.32 1.85
N THR A 148 -5.43 -4.41 0.53
CA THR A 148 -6.76 -4.24 -0.08
C THR A 148 -7.70 -5.36 0.35
N VAL A 149 -7.26 -6.62 0.32
CA VAL A 149 -8.06 -7.77 0.78
C VAL A 149 -8.36 -7.64 2.27
N PHE A 150 -7.36 -7.26 3.09
CA PHE A 150 -7.54 -7.06 4.52
C PHE A 150 -8.59 -5.98 4.81
N SER A 151 -8.47 -4.81 4.20
CA SER A 151 -9.40 -3.69 4.43
C SER A 151 -10.84 -4.03 3.99
N SER A 152 -10.99 -4.79 2.90
CA SER A 152 -12.31 -5.26 2.45
C SER A 152 -12.91 -6.31 3.40
N ARG A 153 -12.08 -7.24 3.88
CA ARG A 153 -12.51 -8.29 4.82
C ARG A 153 -12.92 -7.75 6.19
N TYR A 154 -12.22 -6.73 6.67
CA TYR A 154 -12.46 -6.14 7.99
C TYR A 154 -13.14 -4.76 7.90
N PHE A 155 -13.93 -4.53 6.85
CA PHE A 155 -14.58 -3.25 6.56
C PHE A 155 -15.29 -2.64 7.77
N SER A 156 -16.07 -3.44 8.52
CA SER A 156 -16.80 -2.98 9.72
C SER A 156 -15.91 -2.37 10.81
N GLN A 157 -14.62 -2.75 10.84
CA GLN A 157 -13.64 -2.19 11.77
C GLN A 157 -12.92 -1.00 11.15
N VAL A 158 -12.50 -1.12 9.89
CA VAL A 158 -11.75 -0.11 9.14
C VAL A 158 -12.56 1.18 8.97
N ARG A 159 -13.88 1.10 8.65
CA ARG A 159 -14.73 2.28 8.46
C ARG A 159 -14.78 3.22 9.68
N LYS A 160 -14.52 2.68 10.89
CA LYS A 160 -14.52 3.43 12.16
C LYS A 160 -13.20 4.12 12.46
N ARG A 161 -12.18 3.94 11.62
CA ARG A 161 -10.85 4.47 11.84
C ARG A 161 -10.65 5.81 11.13
N GLU A 162 -9.76 6.60 11.70
CA GLU A 162 -9.47 7.93 11.19
C GLU A 162 -8.92 7.90 9.76
N GLU A 163 -8.13 6.87 9.40
CA GLU A 163 -7.63 6.69 8.04
C GLU A 163 -8.76 6.60 7.01
N PHE A 164 -9.86 5.87 7.31
CA PHE A 164 -11.02 5.79 6.44
C PHE A 164 -11.67 7.15 6.23
N LEU A 165 -11.84 7.92 7.29
CA LEU A 165 -12.42 9.25 7.23
C LEU A 165 -11.54 10.27 6.50
N LYS A 166 -10.22 10.00 6.38
CA LYS A 166 -9.26 10.82 5.64
C LYS A 166 -9.18 10.51 4.15
N LEU A 167 -9.76 9.41 3.68
CA LEU A 167 -9.75 9.04 2.26
C LEU A 167 -10.19 10.21 1.36
N SER A 168 -9.54 10.34 0.21
CA SER A 168 -9.97 11.25 -0.86
C SER A 168 -11.27 10.77 -1.51
N LEU A 169 -11.86 11.60 -2.36
CA LEU A 169 -13.09 11.24 -3.08
C LEU A 169 -12.90 10.00 -3.95
N ASP A 170 -11.80 9.95 -4.70
CA ASP A 170 -11.51 8.83 -5.61
C ASP A 170 -11.27 7.53 -4.83
N GLU A 171 -10.55 7.62 -3.71
CA GLU A 171 -10.27 6.45 -2.86
C GLU A 171 -11.52 5.89 -2.20
N ILE A 172 -12.41 6.74 -1.65
CA ILE A 172 -13.66 6.28 -1.05
C ILE A 172 -14.60 5.69 -2.10
N GLN A 173 -14.68 6.27 -3.32
CA GLN A 173 -15.46 5.72 -4.42
C GLN A 173 -14.95 4.33 -4.81
N ALA A 174 -13.64 4.18 -5.00
CA ALA A 174 -13.01 2.90 -5.30
C ALA A 174 -13.27 1.87 -4.20
N PHE A 175 -13.26 2.31 -2.92
CA PHE A 175 -13.50 1.44 -1.79
C PHE A 175 -14.96 0.98 -1.72
N LEU A 176 -15.92 1.90 -1.82
CA LEU A 176 -17.36 1.58 -1.76
C LEU A 176 -17.85 0.82 -2.99
N SER A 177 -17.20 0.97 -4.15
CA SER A 177 -17.53 0.20 -5.37
C SER A 177 -17.07 -1.26 -5.32
N ASN A 178 -16.19 -1.63 -4.38
CA ASN A 178 -15.61 -2.96 -4.31
C ASN A 178 -16.66 -4.02 -3.93
N ASP A 179 -16.88 -4.99 -4.81
CA ASP A 179 -17.81 -6.12 -4.60
C ASP A 179 -17.35 -7.09 -3.51
N GLN A 180 -16.09 -7.05 -3.15
CA GLN A 180 -15.48 -7.94 -2.14
C GLN A 180 -15.56 -7.38 -0.70
N LEU A 181 -16.33 -6.30 -0.47
CA LEU A 181 -16.53 -5.81 0.89
C LEU A 181 -17.31 -6.83 1.72
N ASN A 182 -16.72 -7.25 2.82
CA ASN A 182 -17.38 -8.10 3.80
C ASN A 182 -18.19 -7.23 4.77
N VAL A 183 -19.49 -7.16 4.55
CA VAL A 183 -20.45 -6.35 5.30
C VAL A 183 -21.62 -7.19 5.80
N LYS A 184 -22.17 -6.84 6.94
CA LYS A 184 -23.37 -7.51 7.47
C LYS A 184 -24.63 -7.16 6.68
N SER A 185 -24.68 -5.96 6.16
CA SER A 185 -25.77 -5.45 5.31
C SER A 185 -25.25 -4.26 4.51
N GLU A 186 -25.91 -3.94 3.40
CA GLU A 186 -25.60 -2.75 2.62
C GLU A 186 -25.87 -1.45 3.40
N PHE A 187 -26.68 -1.53 4.46
CA PHE A 187 -26.91 -0.39 5.36
C PHE A 187 -25.60 0.06 6.05
N GLU A 188 -24.71 -0.87 6.37
CA GLU A 188 -23.39 -0.53 6.92
C GLU A 188 -22.54 0.29 5.93
N VAL A 189 -22.67 0.02 4.63
CA VAL A 189 -22.00 0.79 3.57
C VAL A 189 -22.61 2.19 3.46
N TYR A 190 -23.93 2.30 3.55
CA TYR A 190 -24.63 3.59 3.60
C TYR A 190 -24.19 4.44 4.79
N GLU A 191 -24.12 3.85 5.98
CA GLU A 191 -23.62 4.57 7.17
C GLU A 191 -22.18 5.04 6.99
N ALA A 192 -21.28 4.19 6.47
CA ALA A 192 -19.90 4.54 6.22
C ALA A 192 -19.77 5.70 5.21
N ALA A 193 -20.59 5.70 4.17
CA ALA A 193 -20.66 6.78 3.20
C ALA A 193 -21.07 8.11 3.86
N LEU A 194 -22.07 8.09 4.71
CA LEU A 194 -22.51 9.28 5.45
C LEU A 194 -21.47 9.75 6.48
N GLU A 195 -20.85 8.84 7.24
CA GLU A 195 -19.78 9.17 8.20
C GLU A 195 -18.63 9.89 7.50
N TRP A 196 -18.21 9.43 6.32
CA TRP A 196 -17.17 10.08 5.52
C TRP A 196 -17.60 11.45 5.00
N LEU A 197 -18.84 11.59 4.50
CA LEU A 197 -19.38 12.86 4.01
C LEU A 197 -19.47 13.91 5.11
N LEU A 198 -19.95 13.52 6.30
CA LEU A 198 -20.17 14.43 7.42
C LEU A 198 -18.86 14.78 8.16
N HIS A 199 -17.78 14.06 7.93
CA HIS A 199 -16.50 14.32 8.57
C HIS A 199 -15.89 15.69 8.19
N LYS A 200 -16.21 16.20 6.99
CA LYS A 200 -15.78 17.54 6.53
C LYS A 200 -16.94 18.26 5.85
N GLU A 201 -17.21 19.51 6.24
CA GLU A 201 -18.33 20.32 5.72
C GLU A 201 -18.34 20.46 4.19
N ASN A 202 -17.15 20.55 3.57
CA ASN A 202 -17.02 20.69 2.11
C ASN A 202 -17.33 19.41 1.33
N ARG A 203 -17.59 18.27 1.98
CA ARG A 203 -17.88 16.99 1.31
C ARG A 203 -19.34 16.77 0.99
N ALA A 204 -20.26 17.53 1.60
CA ALA A 204 -21.70 17.40 1.36
C ALA A 204 -22.09 17.52 -0.12
N GLN A 205 -21.35 18.31 -0.91
CA GLN A 205 -21.53 18.44 -2.35
C GLN A 205 -21.33 17.13 -3.12
N HIS A 206 -20.55 16.19 -2.59
CA HIS A 206 -20.24 14.89 -3.21
C HIS A 206 -21.24 13.78 -2.86
N LEU A 207 -22.38 14.11 -2.24
CA LEU A 207 -23.35 13.13 -1.79
C LEU A 207 -23.79 12.18 -2.91
N TYR A 208 -24.18 12.70 -4.07
CA TYR A 208 -24.58 11.89 -5.20
C TYR A 208 -23.45 11.00 -5.72
N GLU A 209 -22.25 11.57 -5.83
CA GLU A 209 -21.05 10.86 -6.32
C GLU A 209 -20.65 9.68 -5.44
N ILE A 210 -21.02 9.70 -4.16
CA ILE A 210 -20.77 8.62 -3.21
C ILE A 210 -21.97 7.68 -3.13
N LEU A 211 -23.21 8.22 -3.05
CA LEU A 211 -24.42 7.44 -2.85
C LEU A 211 -24.70 6.48 -4.01
N LYS A 212 -24.29 6.81 -5.23
CA LYS A 212 -24.42 5.93 -6.41
C LYS A 212 -23.65 4.60 -6.27
N PHE A 213 -22.65 4.51 -5.38
CA PHE A 213 -21.91 3.29 -5.09
C PHE A 213 -22.54 2.47 -3.96
N VAL A 214 -23.50 3.04 -3.22
CA VAL A 214 -24.29 2.32 -2.23
C VAL A 214 -25.44 1.62 -2.96
N ARG A 215 -25.62 0.34 -2.74
CA ARG A 215 -26.63 -0.49 -3.41
C ARG A 215 -27.97 -0.37 -2.69
N LEU A 216 -28.57 0.82 -2.76
CA LEU A 216 -29.82 1.16 -2.08
C LEU A 216 -30.93 0.11 -2.22
N PRO A 217 -31.13 -0.57 -3.37
CA PRO A 217 -32.12 -1.63 -3.49
C PRO A 217 -31.90 -2.84 -2.57
N LEU A 218 -30.70 -3.03 -1.99
CA LEU A 218 -30.37 -4.10 -1.05
C LEU A 218 -30.68 -3.74 0.41
N LEU A 219 -31.01 -2.49 0.69
CA LEU A 219 -31.47 -2.05 2.01
C LEU A 219 -32.86 -2.62 2.29
N SER A 220 -33.17 -2.93 3.54
CA SER A 220 -34.54 -3.28 3.92
C SER A 220 -35.49 -2.09 3.66
N ALA A 221 -36.77 -2.35 3.38
CA ALA A 221 -37.76 -1.30 3.16
C ALA A 221 -37.84 -0.31 4.34
N LYS A 222 -37.61 -0.77 5.57
CA LYS A 222 -37.57 0.05 6.77
C LYS A 222 -36.37 1.00 6.77
N GLU A 223 -35.18 0.50 6.45
CA GLU A 223 -33.93 1.29 6.37
C GLU A 223 -34.03 2.31 5.23
N LEU A 224 -34.52 1.86 4.08
CA LEU A 224 -34.68 2.73 2.90
C LEU A 224 -35.62 3.91 3.21
N LEU A 225 -36.81 3.66 3.78
CA LEU A 225 -37.80 4.71 4.03
C LEU A 225 -37.43 5.61 5.23
N ARG A 226 -36.85 5.04 6.30
CA ARG A 226 -36.58 5.81 7.51
C ARG A 226 -35.20 6.47 7.52
N SER A 227 -34.18 5.78 7.02
CA SER A 227 -32.81 6.29 7.11
C SER A 227 -32.41 7.06 5.84
N VAL A 228 -32.79 6.59 4.65
CA VAL A 228 -32.47 7.27 3.39
C VAL A 228 -33.53 8.32 3.07
N GLY A 229 -34.82 7.96 3.05
CA GLY A 229 -35.93 8.85 2.66
C GLY A 229 -36.22 10.01 3.62
N GLN A 230 -35.76 9.94 4.88
CA GLN A 230 -35.88 11.05 5.83
C GLN A 230 -34.57 11.83 6.00
N ASN A 231 -33.49 11.45 5.32
CA ASN A 231 -32.23 12.16 5.39
C ASN A 231 -32.32 13.49 4.60
N GLN A 232 -32.17 14.60 5.28
CA GLN A 232 -32.28 15.94 4.68
C GLN A 232 -31.29 16.17 3.53
N LEU A 233 -30.09 15.62 3.60
CA LEU A 233 -29.11 15.72 2.53
C LEU A 233 -29.58 15.01 1.27
N VAL A 234 -30.20 13.83 1.41
CA VAL A 234 -30.74 13.04 0.30
C VAL A 234 -31.96 13.74 -0.32
N VAL A 235 -32.91 14.18 0.53
CA VAL A 235 -34.16 14.83 0.09
C VAL A 235 -33.89 16.17 -0.59
N SER A 236 -32.86 16.89 -0.19
CA SER A 236 -32.49 18.18 -0.78
C SER A 236 -31.73 18.08 -2.10
N ASN A 237 -31.29 16.88 -2.49
CA ASN A 237 -30.54 16.66 -3.73
C ASN A 237 -31.38 15.86 -4.76
N PRO A 238 -31.81 16.47 -5.87
CA PRO A 238 -32.69 15.81 -6.86
C PRO A 238 -32.12 14.47 -7.39
N GLN A 239 -30.81 14.40 -7.67
CA GLN A 239 -30.16 13.18 -8.16
C GLN A 239 -30.16 12.05 -7.13
N CYS A 240 -30.04 12.41 -5.84
CA CYS A 240 -30.12 11.42 -4.76
C CYS A 240 -31.56 10.95 -4.55
N VAL A 241 -32.57 11.83 -4.76
CA VAL A 241 -33.98 11.46 -4.74
C VAL A 241 -34.31 10.46 -5.85
N GLU A 242 -33.74 10.63 -7.05
CA GLU A 242 -33.90 9.66 -8.14
C GLU A 242 -33.38 8.28 -7.75
N LEU A 243 -32.16 8.18 -7.18
CA LEU A 243 -31.61 6.91 -6.68
C LEU A 243 -32.50 6.27 -5.60
N PHE A 244 -33.05 7.09 -4.71
CA PHE A 244 -33.98 6.61 -3.67
C PHE A 244 -35.27 6.07 -4.29
N VAL A 245 -35.90 6.81 -5.24
CA VAL A 245 -37.12 6.38 -5.92
C VAL A 245 -36.88 5.08 -6.69
N GLU A 246 -35.78 4.94 -7.43
CA GLU A 246 -35.41 3.70 -8.11
C GLU A 246 -35.33 2.53 -7.13
N ALA A 247 -34.69 2.73 -5.97
CA ALA A 247 -34.58 1.70 -4.93
C ALA A 247 -35.96 1.30 -4.38
N VAL A 248 -36.85 2.25 -4.14
CA VAL A 248 -38.23 1.99 -3.70
C VAL A 248 -39.00 1.21 -4.76
N GLN A 249 -38.88 1.57 -6.03
CA GLN A 249 -39.53 0.85 -7.15
C GLN A 249 -39.07 -0.60 -7.23
N CYS A 250 -37.76 -0.88 -7.01
CA CYS A 250 -37.28 -2.26 -6.96
C CYS A 250 -37.93 -3.10 -5.84
N HIS A 251 -38.30 -2.49 -4.73
CA HIS A 251 -39.03 -3.17 -3.66
C HIS A 251 -40.51 -3.41 -3.99
N MET A 252 -41.12 -2.49 -4.73
CA MET A 252 -42.55 -2.57 -5.06
C MET A 252 -42.87 -3.48 -6.27
N LEU A 253 -41.94 -3.58 -7.23
CA LEU A 253 -42.10 -4.28 -8.50
C LEU A 253 -40.94 -5.27 -8.75
N PRO A 254 -40.90 -6.42 -8.06
CA PRO A 254 -39.76 -7.36 -8.16
C PRO A 254 -39.56 -7.90 -9.59
N GLU A 255 -40.62 -7.99 -10.42
CA GLU A 255 -40.55 -8.51 -11.81
C GLU A 255 -39.89 -7.53 -12.79
N SER A 256 -39.90 -6.22 -12.52
CA SER A 256 -39.22 -5.23 -13.35
C SER A 256 -37.73 -5.07 -12.97
N SER A 257 -37.31 -5.67 -11.87
CA SER A 257 -35.96 -5.57 -11.31
C SER A 257 -34.90 -6.31 -12.13
N SER A 258 -35.28 -7.18 -13.09
CA SER A 258 -34.29 -8.00 -13.83
C SER A 258 -33.28 -7.19 -14.66
N LYS A 259 -33.60 -5.94 -15.03
CA LYS A 259 -32.66 -5.06 -15.76
C LYS A 259 -31.76 -4.20 -14.83
N VAL A 260 -32.24 -3.84 -13.64
CA VAL A 260 -31.50 -3.02 -12.66
C VAL A 260 -30.66 -3.91 -11.74
N THR A 261 -31.12 -5.13 -11.46
CA THR A 261 -30.48 -6.08 -10.53
C THR A 261 -29.20 -6.73 -11.10
N VAL A 262 -29.09 -6.84 -12.44
CA VAL A 262 -27.87 -7.42 -13.07
C VAL A 262 -26.64 -6.53 -12.92
N ALA A 263 -26.82 -5.21 -12.75
CA ALA A 263 -25.71 -4.27 -12.57
C ALA A 263 -25.25 -4.12 -11.11
N ARG A 264 -26.01 -4.65 -10.13
CA ARG A 264 -25.74 -4.47 -8.69
C ARG A 264 -25.98 -5.77 -7.93
N SER A 265 -25.12 -6.77 -8.18
CA SER A 265 -25.13 -8.02 -7.39
C SER A 265 -24.84 -7.76 -5.91
N SER A 266 -25.36 -8.63 -5.01
CA SER A 266 -25.03 -8.57 -3.59
C SER A 266 -23.52 -8.68 -3.37
N ARG A 267 -22.99 -7.93 -2.41
CA ARG A 267 -21.61 -8.12 -1.91
C ARG A 267 -21.49 -9.51 -1.30
N ILE A 268 -20.28 -10.01 -1.19
CA ILE A 268 -20.04 -11.29 -0.50
C ILE A 268 -20.39 -11.08 0.98
N LEU A 269 -21.38 -11.82 1.44
CA LEU A 269 -21.80 -11.90 2.84
C LEU A 269 -20.90 -12.85 3.62
#